data_f1156e818c67e59e07aea52ce2eb70da
#
_entry.id   f1156e818c67e59e07aea52ce2eb70da
#
_cell.length_a   1.000
_cell.length_b   1.000
_cell.length_c   1.000
_cell.angle_alpha   90.00
_cell.angle_beta   90.00
_cell.angle_gamma   90.00
#
_symmetry.space_group_name_H-M   'P 1'
#
loop_
_entity.id
_entity.type
_entity.pdbx_description
1 polymer ?
#
loop_
_entity_poly.entity_id
_entity_poly.type
_entity_poly.pdbx_seq_one_letter_code
_entity_poly.pdbx_strand_id
1 'polypeptide(L)'
;MKKVLFLVGPHASGKTYSSREYIAKNENIGMIDTGPIMRRIHKEMDPDTSMGDWVKKLEVQYGKNITSQLISNEIGKIMSNDECDKFILIGFRTLEGIAFTIQHLNIEDFSILYVDATKELLYQNYLAREKKNISFEDFKNYLQNELNSGLTKLMKMALNGEMIDYYYRFSNDDNFEEKIDSYLTNCEIKKLRKEPKNGK
;
A
#
# COMPACT_ATOMS: atom_id res chain seq x y z
N MET A 1 -0.34 7.02 20.54
CA MET A 1 -0.89 7.31 19.19
C MET A 1 -0.05 6.52 18.20
N LYS A 2 -0.67 5.70 17.35
CA LYS A 2 0.06 4.83 16.43
C LYS A 2 0.43 5.61 15.16
N LYS A 3 1.68 5.49 14.71
CA LYS A 3 2.17 6.09 13.48
C LYS A 3 2.08 5.10 12.32
N VAL A 4 1.58 5.53 11.17
CA VAL A 4 1.31 4.64 10.05
C VAL A 4 1.98 5.13 8.77
N LEU A 5 2.77 4.26 8.14
CA LEU A 5 3.33 4.47 6.82
C LEU A 5 2.59 3.58 5.79
N PHE A 6 1.88 4.19 4.86
CA PHE A 6 1.31 3.51 3.70
C PHE A 6 2.37 3.40 2.59
N LEU A 7 2.80 2.18 2.27
CA LEU A 7 3.66 1.91 1.12
C LEU A 7 2.80 1.46 -0.06
N VAL A 8 2.70 2.29 -1.07
CA VAL A 8 1.93 2.04 -2.28
C VAL A 8 2.83 1.95 -3.51
N GLY A 9 2.32 1.43 -4.62
CA GLY A 9 3.09 1.27 -5.85
C GLY A 9 2.95 -0.12 -6.46
N PRO A 10 3.52 -0.34 -7.65
CA PRO A 10 3.32 -1.57 -8.42
C PRO A 10 3.82 -2.81 -7.70
N HIS A 11 3.27 -3.95 -8.12
CA HIS A 11 3.74 -5.26 -7.68
C HIS A 11 5.24 -5.42 -8.00
N ALA A 12 5.94 -6.18 -7.18
CA ALA A 12 7.38 -6.44 -7.33
C ALA A 12 8.30 -5.20 -7.18
N SER A 13 7.80 -4.03 -6.75
CA SER A 13 8.67 -2.88 -6.46
C SER A 13 9.50 -3.00 -5.16
N GLY A 14 9.49 -4.17 -4.52
CA GLY A 14 10.33 -4.47 -3.35
C GLY A 14 9.75 -4.04 -2.00
N LYS A 15 8.58 -3.40 -1.94
CA LYS A 15 7.96 -2.89 -0.70
C LYS A 15 7.96 -3.91 0.45
N THR A 16 7.37 -5.08 0.21
CA THR A 16 7.23 -6.13 1.24
C THR A 16 8.58 -6.68 1.68
N TYR A 17 9.53 -6.86 0.74
CA TYR A 17 10.85 -7.36 1.05
C TYR A 17 11.60 -6.39 1.96
N SER A 18 11.78 -5.16 1.52
CA SER A 18 12.51 -4.15 2.30
C SER A 18 11.83 -3.80 3.62
N SER A 19 10.48 -3.85 3.68
CA SER A 19 9.80 -3.67 4.96
C SER A 19 10.08 -4.79 5.95
N ARG A 20 10.19 -6.05 5.49
CA ARG A 20 10.56 -7.18 6.34
C ARG A 20 12.00 -7.06 6.85
N GLU A 21 12.93 -6.70 5.97
CA GLU A 21 14.34 -6.46 6.36
C GLU A 21 14.44 -5.34 7.39
N TYR A 22 13.68 -4.25 7.19
CA TYR A 22 13.65 -3.13 8.12
C TYR A 22 13.09 -3.53 9.49
N ILE A 23 11.96 -4.24 9.52
CA ILE A 23 11.33 -4.69 10.78
C ILE A 23 12.21 -5.69 11.53
N ALA A 24 12.91 -6.58 10.82
CA ALA A 24 13.83 -7.52 11.45
C ALA A 24 14.98 -6.86 12.22
N LYS A 25 15.27 -5.60 11.90
CA LYS A 25 16.34 -4.79 12.54
C LYS A 25 15.79 -3.77 13.55
N ASN A 26 14.47 -3.57 13.61
CA ASN A 26 13.85 -2.52 14.41
C ASN A 26 12.68 -3.08 15.20
N GLU A 27 12.68 -2.83 16.51
CA GLU A 27 11.61 -3.23 17.41
C GLU A 27 10.41 -2.27 17.34
N ASN A 28 9.26 -2.68 17.85
CA ASN A 28 8.02 -1.90 17.96
C ASN A 28 7.43 -1.43 16.62
N ILE A 29 7.70 -2.16 15.53
CA ILE A 29 7.15 -1.85 14.21
C ILE A 29 6.42 -3.07 13.65
N GLY A 30 5.13 -2.91 13.41
CA GLY A 30 4.28 -3.92 12.78
C GLY A 30 4.20 -3.73 11.26
N MET A 31 3.99 -4.81 10.53
CA MET A 31 3.71 -4.76 9.08
C MET A 31 2.42 -5.49 8.76
N ILE A 32 1.55 -4.84 8.00
CA ILE A 32 0.29 -5.42 7.53
C ILE A 32 0.23 -5.34 6.01
N ASP A 33 0.22 -6.50 5.35
CA ASP A 33 0.01 -6.62 3.91
C ASP A 33 -1.45 -6.99 3.63
N THR A 34 -2.18 -6.10 2.97
CA THR A 34 -3.61 -6.29 2.68
C THR A 34 -3.88 -7.39 1.65
N GLY A 35 -2.90 -7.74 0.83
CA GLY A 35 -3.05 -8.78 -0.19
C GLY A 35 -3.38 -10.17 0.39
N PRO A 36 -2.59 -10.70 1.35
CA PRO A 36 -2.94 -11.93 2.06
C PRO A 36 -4.29 -11.86 2.79
N ILE A 37 -4.61 -10.72 3.41
CA ILE A 37 -5.89 -10.51 4.11
C ILE A 37 -7.05 -10.68 3.12
N MET A 38 -7.02 -10.00 1.98
CA MET A 38 -8.07 -10.09 0.96
C MET A 38 -8.20 -11.52 0.40
N ARG A 39 -7.08 -12.20 0.16
CA ARG A 39 -7.13 -13.60 -0.32
C ARG A 39 -7.76 -14.54 0.70
N ARG A 40 -7.47 -14.33 1.99
CA ARG A 40 -8.08 -15.12 3.07
C ARG A 40 -9.59 -14.86 3.13
N ILE A 41 -10.02 -13.61 3.17
CA ILE A 41 -11.45 -13.26 3.23
C ILE A 41 -12.20 -13.80 2.01
N HIS A 42 -11.64 -13.65 0.81
CA HIS A 42 -12.23 -14.20 -0.41
C HIS A 42 -12.39 -15.73 -0.34
N LYS A 43 -11.34 -16.44 0.09
CA LYS A 43 -11.39 -17.90 0.25
C LYS A 43 -12.44 -18.37 1.26
N GLU A 44 -12.66 -17.59 2.31
CA GLU A 44 -13.66 -17.88 3.35
C GLU A 44 -15.10 -17.58 2.88
N MET A 45 -15.28 -16.55 2.05
CA MET A 45 -16.62 -16.07 1.64
C MET A 45 -17.12 -16.65 0.32
N ASP A 46 -16.26 -16.80 -0.68
CA ASP A 46 -16.65 -17.23 -2.05
C ASP A 46 -15.46 -17.85 -2.80
N PRO A 47 -14.99 -19.04 -2.38
CA PRO A 47 -13.77 -19.68 -2.92
C PRO A 47 -13.88 -20.06 -4.40
N ASP A 48 -15.09 -20.19 -4.93
CA ASP A 48 -15.36 -20.72 -6.27
C ASP A 48 -15.36 -19.64 -7.36
N THR A 49 -15.31 -18.36 -6.98
CA THR A 49 -15.27 -17.25 -7.93
C THR A 49 -13.88 -16.65 -8.05
N SER A 50 -13.64 -15.91 -9.14
CA SER A 50 -12.42 -15.11 -9.21
C SER A 50 -12.47 -13.96 -8.20
N MET A 51 -11.30 -13.53 -7.68
CA MET A 51 -11.19 -12.36 -6.80
C MET A 51 -11.89 -11.12 -7.39
N GLY A 52 -11.73 -10.89 -8.71
CA GLY A 52 -12.31 -9.73 -9.37
C GLY A 52 -13.85 -9.79 -9.45
N ASP A 53 -14.40 -10.96 -9.71
CA ASP A 53 -15.86 -11.13 -9.78
C ASP A 53 -16.48 -11.10 -8.38
N TRP A 54 -15.82 -11.68 -7.39
CA TRP A 54 -16.23 -11.59 -6.00
C TRP A 54 -16.27 -10.13 -5.52
N VAL A 55 -15.24 -9.33 -5.79
CA VAL A 55 -15.23 -7.90 -5.44
C VAL A 55 -16.40 -7.18 -6.10
N LYS A 56 -16.66 -7.40 -7.39
CA LYS A 56 -17.80 -6.79 -8.10
C LYS A 56 -19.14 -7.18 -7.47
N LYS A 57 -19.32 -8.46 -7.09
CA LYS A 57 -20.53 -8.92 -6.38
C LYS A 57 -20.73 -8.19 -5.08
N LEU A 58 -19.65 -8.06 -4.28
CA LEU A 58 -19.71 -7.35 -3.00
C LEU A 58 -20.06 -5.87 -3.19
N GLU A 59 -19.45 -5.20 -4.16
CA GLU A 59 -19.73 -3.78 -4.45
C GLU A 59 -21.16 -3.54 -4.89
N VAL A 60 -21.73 -4.44 -5.69
CA VAL A 60 -23.15 -4.38 -6.09
C VAL A 60 -24.07 -4.57 -4.89
N GLN A 61 -23.74 -5.49 -3.99
CA GLN A 61 -24.60 -5.86 -2.85
C GLN A 61 -24.48 -4.90 -1.67
N TYR A 62 -23.27 -4.41 -1.37
CA TYR A 62 -22.95 -3.68 -0.14
C TYR A 62 -22.37 -2.28 -0.39
N GLY A 63 -22.17 -1.90 -1.65
CA GLY A 63 -21.61 -0.59 -2.03
C GLY A 63 -20.08 -0.62 -2.23
N LYS A 64 -19.59 0.42 -2.90
CA LYS A 64 -18.19 0.53 -3.39
C LYS A 64 -17.10 0.46 -2.29
N ASN A 65 -17.45 0.76 -1.05
CA ASN A 65 -16.48 0.81 0.05
C ASN A 65 -16.35 -0.51 0.81
N ILE A 66 -17.11 -1.55 0.44
CA ILE A 66 -17.18 -2.80 1.19
C ILE A 66 -15.80 -3.47 1.36
N THR A 67 -15.00 -3.52 0.30
CA THR A 67 -13.66 -4.11 0.37
C THR A 67 -12.73 -3.31 1.28
N SER A 68 -12.80 -1.98 1.23
CA SER A 68 -12.06 -1.10 2.14
C SER A 68 -12.49 -1.30 3.60
N GLN A 69 -13.77 -1.49 3.84
CA GLN A 69 -14.32 -1.77 5.18
C GLN A 69 -13.83 -3.12 5.71
N LEU A 70 -13.88 -4.18 4.91
CA LEU A 70 -13.40 -5.50 5.30
C LEU A 70 -11.91 -5.47 5.66
N ILE A 71 -11.09 -4.84 4.81
CA ILE A 71 -9.66 -4.68 5.05
C ILE A 71 -9.40 -3.85 6.32
N SER A 72 -10.07 -2.71 6.48
CA SER A 72 -9.87 -1.82 7.63
C SER A 72 -10.25 -2.49 8.94
N ASN A 73 -11.32 -3.29 8.96
CA ASN A 73 -11.71 -4.06 10.13
C ASN A 73 -10.61 -5.05 10.55
N GLU A 74 -10.00 -5.75 9.60
CA GLU A 74 -8.91 -6.69 9.90
C GLU A 74 -7.63 -5.97 10.32
N ILE A 75 -7.29 -4.85 9.67
CA ILE A 75 -6.18 -3.99 10.10
C ILE A 75 -6.40 -3.52 11.54
N GLY A 76 -7.60 -3.05 11.87
CA GLY A 76 -7.94 -2.59 13.21
C GLY A 76 -7.78 -3.68 14.27
N LYS A 77 -8.22 -4.91 13.98
CA LYS A 77 -8.02 -6.07 14.87
C LYS A 77 -6.52 -6.35 15.10
N ILE A 78 -5.72 -6.37 14.02
CA ILE A 78 -4.28 -6.61 14.12
C ILE A 78 -3.62 -5.50 14.95
N MET A 79 -3.87 -4.24 14.60
CA MET A 79 -3.29 -3.10 15.31
C MET A 79 -3.71 -3.02 16.77
N SER A 80 -4.91 -3.47 17.13
CA SER A 80 -5.39 -3.45 18.52
C SER A 80 -4.75 -4.55 19.38
N ASN A 81 -4.39 -5.67 18.76
CA ASN A 81 -3.78 -6.83 19.44
C ASN A 81 -2.25 -6.77 19.45
N ASP A 82 -1.65 -5.81 18.75
CA ASP A 82 -0.21 -5.65 18.62
C ASP A 82 0.27 -4.48 19.46
N GLU A 83 1.35 -4.69 20.22
CA GLU A 83 1.96 -3.68 21.09
C GLU A 83 2.77 -2.63 20.31
N CYS A 84 2.95 -2.82 19.01
CA CYS A 84 3.68 -1.87 18.15
C CYS A 84 3.04 -0.48 18.13
N ASP A 85 3.88 0.54 18.19
CA ASP A 85 3.48 1.95 18.06
C ASP A 85 3.53 2.45 16.62
N LYS A 86 4.23 1.73 15.75
CA LYS A 86 4.45 2.09 14.34
C LYS A 86 4.01 0.95 13.45
N PHE A 87 3.38 1.29 12.32
CA PHE A 87 2.92 0.29 11.36
C PHE A 87 3.28 0.66 9.93
N ILE A 88 3.68 -0.35 9.15
CA ILE A 88 3.82 -0.27 7.70
C ILE A 88 2.64 -1.01 7.08
N LEU A 89 1.78 -0.29 6.36
CA LEU A 89 0.64 -0.85 5.64
C LEU A 89 0.95 -0.94 4.14
N ILE A 90 0.83 -2.14 3.58
CA ILE A 90 1.17 -2.44 2.17
C ILE A 90 -0.06 -3.01 1.46
N GLY A 91 -0.14 -2.81 0.14
CA GLY A 91 -1.14 -3.46 -0.73
C GLY A 91 -2.32 -2.57 -1.12
N PHE A 92 -2.39 -1.35 -0.63
CA PHE A 92 -3.37 -0.36 -1.10
C PHE A 92 -3.09 0.04 -2.55
N ARG A 93 -4.16 0.21 -3.33
CA ARG A 93 -4.10 0.58 -4.75
C ARG A 93 -4.85 1.85 -5.08
N THR A 94 -5.68 2.34 -4.18
CA THR A 94 -6.52 3.52 -4.40
C THR A 94 -6.40 4.50 -3.23
N LEU A 95 -6.49 5.79 -3.54
CA LEU A 95 -6.53 6.83 -2.52
C LEU A 95 -7.79 6.71 -1.64
N GLU A 96 -8.89 6.31 -2.25
CA GLU A 96 -10.17 6.12 -1.58
C GLU A 96 -10.07 5.03 -0.49
N GLY A 97 -9.38 3.91 -0.78
CA GLY A 97 -9.13 2.86 0.19
C GLY A 97 -8.24 3.30 1.36
N ILE A 98 -7.19 4.08 1.06
CA ILE A 98 -6.32 4.67 2.09
C ILE A 98 -7.11 5.64 2.97
N ALA A 99 -7.84 6.59 2.36
CA ALA A 99 -8.64 7.59 3.07
C ALA A 99 -9.72 6.94 3.95
N PHE A 100 -10.39 5.91 3.43
CA PHE A 100 -11.35 5.13 4.20
C PHE A 100 -10.70 4.49 5.43
N THR A 101 -9.53 3.85 5.27
CA THR A 101 -8.81 3.20 6.37
C THR A 101 -8.37 4.21 7.43
N ILE A 102 -7.81 5.35 7.01
CA ILE A 102 -7.43 6.45 7.92
C ILE A 102 -8.63 6.91 8.74
N GLN A 103 -9.75 7.16 8.09
CA GLN A 103 -10.97 7.64 8.76
C GLN A 103 -11.58 6.57 9.67
N HIS A 104 -11.70 5.33 9.19
CA HIS A 104 -12.32 4.22 9.91
C HIS A 104 -11.55 3.83 11.18
N LEU A 105 -10.23 3.92 11.15
CA LEU A 105 -9.35 3.59 12.28
C LEU A 105 -8.89 4.79 13.09
N ASN A 106 -9.36 6.01 12.77
CA ASN A 106 -8.95 7.27 13.40
C ASN A 106 -7.41 7.43 13.44
N ILE A 107 -6.74 7.18 12.30
CA ILE A 107 -5.30 7.33 12.18
C ILE A 107 -4.98 8.82 12.02
N GLU A 108 -4.33 9.43 13.01
CA GLU A 108 -4.00 10.85 13.02
C GLU A 108 -2.58 11.13 12.49
N ASP A 109 -1.63 10.21 12.74
CA ASP A 109 -0.24 10.32 12.28
C ASP A 109 0.04 9.31 11.18
N PHE A 110 0.11 9.79 9.95
CA PHE A 110 0.38 8.94 8.79
C PHE A 110 1.22 9.62 7.73
N SER A 111 1.87 8.80 6.92
CA SER A 111 2.56 9.19 5.69
C SER A 111 2.21 8.22 4.58
N ILE A 112 2.25 8.68 3.33
CA ILE A 112 2.02 7.85 2.15
C ILE A 112 3.26 7.97 1.26
N LEU A 113 3.89 6.83 0.93
CA LEU A 113 5.05 6.77 0.06
C LEU A 113 4.74 5.89 -1.17
N TYR A 114 4.78 6.49 -2.35
CA TYR A 114 4.69 5.77 -3.61
C TYR A 114 6.08 5.26 -3.99
N VAL A 115 6.21 3.96 -4.09
CA VAL A 115 7.45 3.25 -4.44
C VAL A 115 7.33 2.75 -5.86
N ASP A 116 8.09 3.34 -6.77
CA ASP A 116 8.22 2.90 -8.15
C ASP A 116 9.60 2.26 -8.39
N ALA A 117 9.78 1.65 -9.55
CA ALA A 117 11.06 1.09 -9.96
C ALA A 117 11.16 1.01 -11.49
N THR A 118 12.38 0.77 -12.00
CA THR A 118 12.54 0.48 -13.44
C THR A 118 11.72 -0.75 -13.83
N LYS A 119 11.22 -0.77 -15.06
CA LYS A 119 10.43 -1.92 -15.56
C LYS A 119 11.23 -3.21 -15.55
N GLU A 120 12.53 -3.12 -15.78
CA GLU A 120 13.48 -4.21 -15.75
C GLU A 120 13.61 -4.78 -14.32
N LEU A 121 13.75 -3.92 -13.32
CA LEU A 121 13.80 -4.34 -11.91
C LEU A 121 12.48 -4.97 -11.47
N LEU A 122 11.35 -4.34 -11.81
CA LEU A 122 10.02 -4.90 -11.54
C LEU A 122 9.86 -6.29 -12.15
N TYR A 123 10.30 -6.48 -13.40
CA TYR A 123 10.23 -7.77 -14.10
C TYR A 123 11.10 -8.84 -13.46
N GLN A 124 12.35 -8.51 -13.13
CA GLN A 124 13.26 -9.44 -12.45
C GLN A 124 12.69 -9.88 -11.10
N ASN A 125 12.21 -8.93 -10.29
CA ASN A 125 11.61 -9.22 -9.01
C ASN A 125 10.32 -10.04 -9.14
N TYR A 126 9.52 -9.79 -10.19
CA TYR A 126 8.31 -10.54 -10.48
C TYR A 126 8.63 -12.01 -10.78
N LEU A 127 9.60 -12.28 -11.67
CA LEU A 127 10.01 -13.64 -12.01
C LEU A 127 10.55 -14.40 -10.78
N ALA A 128 11.38 -13.75 -9.97
CA ALA A 128 11.94 -14.34 -8.76
C ALA A 128 10.84 -14.71 -7.73
N ARG A 129 9.82 -13.87 -7.59
CA ARG A 129 8.74 -14.06 -6.62
C ARG A 129 7.71 -15.09 -7.07
N GLU A 130 7.19 -14.96 -8.28
CA GLU A 130 6.05 -15.75 -8.75
C GLU A 130 6.47 -17.13 -9.28
N LYS A 131 7.79 -17.34 -9.51
CA LYS A 131 8.34 -18.58 -10.11
C LYS A 131 7.63 -18.97 -11.41
N LYS A 132 7.13 -17.97 -12.14
CA LYS A 132 6.43 -18.11 -13.43
C LYS A 132 7.29 -17.51 -14.52
N ASN A 133 7.46 -18.27 -15.61
CA ASN A 133 8.06 -17.73 -16.83
C ASN A 133 6.97 -17.04 -17.65
N ILE A 134 7.02 -15.72 -17.69
CA ILE A 134 6.25 -14.90 -18.62
C ILE A 134 7.21 -14.05 -19.44
N SER A 135 6.82 -13.66 -20.64
CA SER A 135 7.61 -12.73 -21.45
C SER A 135 7.63 -11.33 -20.82
N PHE A 136 8.65 -10.53 -21.15
CA PHE A 136 8.69 -9.12 -20.71
C PHE A 136 7.49 -8.33 -21.25
N GLU A 137 6.98 -8.68 -22.43
CA GLU A 137 5.80 -8.05 -23.04
C GLU A 137 4.53 -8.38 -22.23
N ASP A 138 4.33 -9.64 -21.88
CA ASP A 138 3.19 -10.05 -21.03
C ASP A 138 3.26 -9.38 -19.66
N PHE A 139 4.46 -9.25 -19.10
CA PHE A 139 4.67 -8.52 -17.85
C PHE A 139 4.29 -7.04 -17.99
N LYS A 140 4.64 -6.37 -19.09
CA LYS A 140 4.22 -4.98 -19.33
C LYS A 140 2.70 -4.83 -19.37
N ASN A 141 2.01 -5.76 -20.00
CA ASN A 141 0.54 -5.79 -20.02
C ASN A 141 -0.04 -6.00 -18.62
N TYR A 142 0.54 -6.93 -17.85
CA TYR A 142 0.18 -7.13 -16.45
C TYR A 142 0.36 -5.84 -15.62
N LEU A 143 1.53 -5.20 -15.73
CA LEU A 143 1.84 -3.95 -15.03
C LEU A 143 0.87 -2.83 -15.41
N GLN A 144 0.53 -2.70 -16.70
CA GLN A 144 -0.43 -1.69 -17.17
C GLN A 144 -1.83 -1.90 -16.57
N ASN A 145 -2.28 -3.14 -16.48
CA ASN A 145 -3.56 -3.48 -15.85
C ASN A 145 -3.54 -3.13 -14.35
N GLU A 146 -2.43 -3.37 -13.68
CA GLU A 146 -2.26 -3.01 -12.28
C GLU A 146 -2.28 -1.49 -12.08
N LEU A 147 -1.59 -0.74 -12.91
CA LEU A 147 -1.60 0.73 -12.89
C LEU A 147 -3.02 1.28 -13.09
N ASN A 148 -3.77 0.71 -14.02
CA ASN A 148 -5.14 1.11 -14.31
C ASN A 148 -6.12 0.81 -13.14
N SER A 149 -5.77 -0.07 -12.23
CA SER A 149 -6.60 -0.40 -11.05
C SER A 149 -6.58 0.66 -9.92
N GLY A 150 -6.05 1.85 -10.19
CA GLY A 150 -5.99 2.99 -9.24
C GLY A 150 -4.59 3.53 -8.97
N LEU A 151 -3.53 2.73 -9.19
CA LEU A 151 -2.15 3.15 -8.93
C LEU A 151 -1.70 4.34 -9.78
N THR A 152 -2.23 4.49 -11.01
CA THR A 152 -1.93 5.65 -11.87
C THR A 152 -2.31 6.98 -11.20
N LYS A 153 -3.44 7.03 -10.48
CA LYS A 153 -3.85 8.24 -9.76
C LYS A 153 -2.88 8.55 -8.62
N LEU A 154 -2.52 7.54 -7.81
CA LEU A 154 -1.55 7.69 -6.72
C LEU A 154 -0.17 8.12 -7.24
N MET A 155 0.29 7.53 -8.34
CA MET A 155 1.56 7.89 -8.99
C MET A 155 1.57 9.37 -9.43
N LYS A 156 0.51 9.83 -10.09
CA LYS A 156 0.39 11.23 -10.54
C LYS A 156 0.42 12.19 -9.35
N MET A 157 -0.31 11.89 -8.28
CA MET A 157 -0.30 12.70 -7.05
C MET A 157 1.10 12.75 -6.42
N ALA A 158 1.80 11.61 -6.37
CA ALA A 158 3.16 11.54 -5.86
C ALA A 158 4.15 12.36 -6.70
N LEU A 159 4.07 12.27 -8.02
CA LEU A 159 4.90 13.07 -8.93
C LEU A 159 4.63 14.57 -8.84
N ASN A 160 3.40 14.96 -8.50
CA ASN A 160 3.02 16.37 -8.28
C ASN A 160 3.32 16.85 -6.85
N GLY A 161 3.80 15.99 -5.96
CA GLY A 161 4.02 16.33 -4.54
C GLY A 161 2.73 16.55 -3.74
N GLU A 162 1.61 15.96 -4.17
CA GLU A 162 0.29 16.10 -3.56
C GLU A 162 0.09 15.03 -2.48
N MET A 163 0.36 15.33 -1.22
CA MET A 163 0.12 14.45 -0.04
C MET A 163 0.84 13.08 -0.05
N ILE A 164 1.46 12.71 -1.16
CA ILE A 164 2.13 11.43 -1.37
C ILE A 164 3.56 11.73 -1.79
N ASP A 165 4.52 11.16 -1.08
CA ASP A 165 5.92 11.25 -1.46
C ASP A 165 6.26 10.17 -2.49
N TYR A 166 7.25 10.45 -3.35
CA TYR A 166 7.67 9.57 -4.42
C TYR A 166 9.08 9.05 -4.18
N TYR A 167 9.27 7.75 -4.34
CA TYR A 167 10.57 7.10 -4.30
C TYR A 167 10.75 6.17 -5.49
N TYR A 168 11.83 6.39 -6.24
CA TYR A 168 12.15 5.62 -7.42
C TYR A 168 13.37 4.73 -7.18
N ARG A 169 13.23 3.43 -7.44
CA ARG A 169 14.26 2.42 -7.24
C ARG A 169 14.95 2.07 -8.56
N PHE A 170 16.27 2.09 -8.56
CA PHE A 170 17.09 1.66 -9.68
C PHE A 170 17.64 0.24 -9.49
N SER A 171 17.78 -0.22 -8.25
CA SER A 171 18.28 -1.54 -7.89
C SER A 171 17.64 -2.04 -6.59
N ASN A 172 17.89 -3.29 -6.21
CA ASN A 172 17.49 -3.81 -4.90
C ASN A 172 18.46 -3.41 -3.77
N ASP A 173 19.65 -2.89 -4.11
CA ASP A 173 20.68 -2.45 -3.16
C ASP A 173 20.61 -0.94 -2.89
N ASP A 174 19.46 -0.32 -3.10
CA ASP A 174 19.23 1.08 -2.79
C ASP A 174 18.94 1.31 -1.30
N ASN A 175 19.01 2.58 -0.86
CA ASN A 175 18.78 2.98 0.53
C ASN A 175 17.28 3.01 0.90
N PHE A 176 16.49 2.06 0.44
CA PHE A 176 15.04 2.08 0.66
C PHE A 176 14.68 1.86 2.14
N GLU A 177 15.46 1.08 2.90
CA GLU A 177 15.26 0.92 4.34
C GLU A 177 15.47 2.24 5.09
N GLU A 178 16.49 3.02 4.75
CA GLU A 178 16.72 4.37 5.32
C GLU A 178 15.55 5.31 5.00
N LYS A 179 14.97 5.16 3.81
CA LYS A 179 13.78 5.92 3.44
C LYS A 179 12.59 5.55 4.31
N ILE A 180 12.34 4.27 4.54
CA ILE A 180 11.30 3.80 5.47
C ILE A 180 11.55 4.38 6.87
N ASP A 181 12.78 4.30 7.36
CA ASP A 181 13.17 4.83 8.66
C ASP A 181 12.84 6.30 8.79
N SER A 182 13.17 7.11 7.79
CA SER A 182 12.91 8.55 7.79
C SER A 182 11.42 8.91 7.98
N TYR A 183 10.50 8.07 7.52
CA TYR A 183 9.06 8.28 7.71
C TYR A 183 8.55 7.80 9.07
N LEU A 184 9.17 6.79 9.64
CA LEU A 184 8.73 6.20 10.90
C LEU A 184 9.41 6.83 12.13
N THR A 185 10.60 7.42 11.98
CA THR A 185 11.36 8.02 13.08
C THR A 185 11.30 9.53 13.13
N ASN A 186 11.31 10.22 11.97
CA ASN A 186 11.27 11.69 11.94
C ASN A 186 9.86 12.21 12.25
N CYS A 187 9.73 12.89 13.38
CA CYS A 187 8.53 13.60 13.83
C CYS A 187 8.30 14.94 13.08
N GLU A 188 8.46 14.99 11.78
CA GLU A 188 7.89 16.10 11.03
C GLU A 188 6.47 15.77 10.60
N ILE A 189 5.54 16.06 11.51
CA ILE A 189 4.10 16.10 11.18
C ILE A 189 3.96 17.13 10.06
N LYS A 190 3.83 16.68 8.81
CA LYS A 190 3.23 17.51 7.77
C LYS A 190 1.76 17.69 8.16
N LYS A 191 1.49 18.64 9.11
CA LYS A 191 0.13 19.07 9.40
C LYS A 191 -0.47 19.46 8.07
N LEU A 192 -1.57 18.83 7.69
CA LEU A 192 -2.46 19.31 6.65
C LEU A 192 -2.66 20.82 6.90
N ARG A 193 -1.97 21.66 6.14
CA ARG A 193 -2.23 23.10 6.14
C ARG A 193 -3.63 23.26 5.56
N LYS A 194 -4.61 23.40 6.45
CA LYS A 194 -5.84 24.09 6.12
C LYS A 194 -5.42 25.54 5.86
N GLU A 195 -5.15 25.89 4.63
CA GLU A 195 -5.13 27.30 4.26
C GLU A 195 -6.55 27.83 4.48
N PRO A 196 -6.69 28.90 5.29
CA PRO A 196 -7.97 29.57 5.37
C PRO A 196 -8.22 30.19 3.99
N LYS A 197 -9.33 29.82 3.35
CA LYS A 197 -9.88 30.60 2.24
C LYS A 197 -10.21 31.99 2.78
N ASN A 198 -9.27 32.90 2.70
CA ASN A 198 -9.57 34.31 2.87
C ASN A 198 -10.29 34.77 1.61
N GLY A 199 -11.60 34.90 1.76
CA GLY A 199 -12.41 35.63 0.80
C GLY A 199 -11.97 37.10 0.71
N LYS A 200 -11.91 37.58 -0.50
CA LYS A 200 -12.31 38.92 -0.88
C LYS A 200 -12.86 38.85 -2.31
#